data_1cc7cd8804ace451e725559e66d1ee10
#
_entry.id   1cc7cd8804ace451e725559e66d1ee10
#
_cell.length_a   1.000
_cell.length_b   1.000
_cell.length_c   1.000
_cell.angle_alpha   90.00
_cell.angle_beta   90.00
_cell.angle_gamma   90.00
#
_symmetry.space_group_name_H-M   'P 1'
#
loop_
_entity.id
_entity.type
_entity.pdbx_description
1 polymer ?
#
loop_
_entity_poly.entity_id
_entity_poly.type
_entity_poly.pdbx_seq_one_letter_code
_entity_poly.pdbx_strand_id
1 'polypeptide(L)'
;MSAKQSKAYAEPDFWSKKAFSEGYPARSVYKLREIDEKFDFIPNPKNCNALDLGAAPGSWTLFLLRKFNGEGHIVSCDLNELAKNVKGDNLTFIQGDLNDAAVREKIGSLGPYDIVVSDAAPLTTGNRIVDTARSEQLVDMALWYAGTMLKTGGNMAVKIFQNGSQQALLQKMRGMFESAKGFKP
;
A
#
# COMPACT_ATOMS: atom_id res chain seq x y z
N MET A 1 4.96 29.74 34.87
CA MET A 1 3.88 29.96 33.89
C MET A 1 3.97 28.83 32.87
N SER A 2 3.05 27.86 32.96
CA SER A 2 3.08 26.64 32.16
C SER A 2 2.40 26.92 30.83
N ALA A 3 3.12 26.76 29.72
CA ALA A 3 2.58 26.81 28.37
C ALA A 3 1.75 25.55 28.11
N LYS A 4 0.43 25.67 28.13
CA LYS A 4 -0.49 24.65 27.64
C LYS A 4 -0.27 24.51 26.12
N GLN A 5 0.45 23.47 25.71
CA GLN A 5 0.36 22.98 24.33
C GLN A 5 -1.02 22.35 24.16
N SER A 6 -1.94 23.08 23.55
CA SER A 6 -3.19 22.54 23.05
C SER A 6 -2.87 21.67 21.82
N LYS A 7 -2.80 20.35 21.99
CA LYS A 7 -3.00 19.42 20.89
C LYS A 7 -4.45 19.60 20.44
N ALA A 8 -4.68 20.50 19.49
CA ALA A 8 -5.91 20.49 18.71
C ALA A 8 -5.93 19.15 17.97
N TYR A 9 -6.76 18.21 18.42
CA TYR A 9 -7.17 17.08 17.61
C TYR A 9 -7.90 17.68 16.40
N ALA A 10 -7.17 17.81 15.29
CA ALA A 10 -7.80 18.25 14.05
C ALA A 10 -8.93 17.27 13.73
N GLU A 11 -10.16 17.78 13.63
CA GLU A 11 -11.29 16.94 13.20
C GLU A 11 -10.95 16.26 11.89
N PRO A 12 -11.37 14.98 11.70
CA PRO A 12 -11.18 14.30 10.45
C PRO A 12 -11.76 15.11 9.29
N ASP A 13 -10.99 15.24 8.21
CA ASP A 13 -11.49 15.92 7.01
C ASP A 13 -12.66 15.18 6.35
N PHE A 14 -13.30 15.82 5.36
CA PHE A 14 -14.44 15.25 4.66
C PHE A 14 -14.19 13.84 4.14
N TRP A 15 -13.02 13.60 3.52
CA TRP A 15 -12.67 12.31 2.95
C TRP A 15 -12.44 11.24 4.01
N SER A 16 -11.86 11.61 5.14
CA SER A 16 -11.70 10.72 6.30
C SER A 16 -13.05 10.34 6.90
N LYS A 17 -13.96 11.32 7.10
CA LYS A 17 -15.33 11.07 7.59
C LYS A 17 -16.08 10.14 6.63
N LYS A 18 -15.97 10.37 5.32
CA LYS A 18 -16.58 9.52 4.30
C LYS A 18 -16.02 8.10 4.33
N ALA A 19 -14.68 7.93 4.40
CA ALA A 19 -14.07 6.61 4.49
C ALA A 19 -14.57 5.85 5.73
N PHE A 20 -14.63 6.51 6.89
CA PHE A 20 -15.14 5.91 8.13
C PHE A 20 -16.61 5.51 8.01
N SER A 21 -17.47 6.33 7.39
CA SER A 21 -18.87 5.98 7.15
C SER A 21 -19.03 4.78 6.20
N GLU A 22 -18.09 4.58 5.28
CA GLU A 22 -18.04 3.42 4.39
C GLU A 22 -17.35 2.21 5.08
N GLY A 23 -16.90 2.35 6.33
CA GLY A 23 -16.24 1.30 7.13
C GLY A 23 -14.76 1.10 6.81
N TYR A 24 -14.12 2.02 6.10
CA TYR A 24 -12.68 1.96 5.87
C TYR A 24 -11.91 2.66 6.99
N PRO A 25 -10.75 2.11 7.40
CA PRO A 25 -9.96 2.71 8.49
C PRO A 25 -9.27 4.01 8.12
N ALA A 26 -9.09 4.34 6.84
CA ALA A 26 -8.47 5.58 6.39
C ALA A 26 -8.94 5.98 4.97
N ARG A 27 -8.82 7.29 4.67
CA ARG A 27 -9.19 7.85 3.36
C ARG A 27 -8.30 7.41 2.20
N SER A 28 -7.16 6.79 2.48
CA SER A 28 -6.24 6.30 1.43
C SER A 28 -6.88 5.27 0.49
N VAL A 29 -7.97 4.64 0.91
CA VAL A 29 -8.77 3.72 0.08
C VAL A 29 -9.17 4.33 -1.27
N TYR A 30 -9.49 5.64 -1.30
CA TYR A 30 -9.94 6.30 -2.53
C TYR A 30 -8.88 6.32 -3.62
N LYS A 31 -7.59 6.34 -3.24
CA LYS A 31 -6.49 6.26 -4.21
C LYS A 31 -6.50 4.94 -4.97
N LEU A 32 -6.59 3.81 -4.26
CA LEU A 32 -6.62 2.50 -4.91
C LEU A 32 -7.91 2.29 -5.70
N ARG A 33 -9.05 2.77 -5.17
CA ARG A 33 -10.33 2.73 -5.88
C ARG A 33 -10.27 3.48 -7.21
N GLU A 34 -9.76 4.71 -7.23
CA GLU A 34 -9.62 5.51 -8.46
C GLU A 34 -8.62 4.90 -9.45
N ILE A 35 -7.54 4.26 -8.96
CA ILE A 35 -6.60 3.51 -9.81
C ILE A 35 -7.32 2.33 -10.46
N ASP A 36 -8.06 1.56 -9.68
CA ASP A 36 -8.79 0.39 -10.18
C ASP A 36 -9.86 0.79 -11.21
N GLU A 37 -10.68 1.79 -10.90
CA GLU A 37 -11.72 2.31 -11.80
C GLU A 37 -11.15 2.86 -13.12
N LYS A 38 -9.98 3.51 -13.07
CA LYS A 38 -9.39 4.14 -14.26
C LYS A 38 -8.61 3.20 -15.14
N PHE A 39 -7.94 2.21 -14.56
CA PHE A 39 -6.97 1.37 -15.26
C PHE A 39 -7.36 -0.11 -15.30
N ASP A 40 -8.51 -0.50 -14.74
CA ASP A 40 -8.90 -1.91 -14.55
C ASP A 40 -7.75 -2.70 -13.91
N PHE A 41 -7.25 -2.10 -12.78
CA PHE A 41 -5.97 -2.47 -12.20
C PHE A 41 -5.99 -3.83 -11.51
N ILE A 42 -7.11 -4.17 -10.86
CA ILE A 42 -7.28 -5.41 -10.12
C ILE A 42 -7.81 -6.48 -11.08
N PRO A 43 -7.05 -7.56 -11.35
CA PRO A 43 -7.51 -8.62 -12.24
C PRO A 43 -8.70 -9.39 -11.63
N ASN A 44 -9.26 -10.33 -12.41
CA ASN A 44 -10.33 -11.18 -11.90
C ASN A 44 -9.91 -11.85 -10.58
N PRO A 45 -10.66 -11.67 -9.49
CA PRO A 45 -10.32 -12.19 -8.16
C PRO A 45 -10.13 -13.70 -8.11
N LYS A 46 -10.82 -14.43 -8.96
CA LYS A 46 -10.70 -15.89 -9.02
C LYS A 46 -9.26 -16.30 -9.35
N ASN A 47 -8.60 -16.95 -8.40
CA ASN A 47 -7.18 -17.33 -8.46
C ASN A 47 -6.19 -16.14 -8.45
N CYS A 48 -6.62 -14.94 -8.10
CA CYS A 48 -5.75 -13.79 -7.92
C CYS A 48 -5.07 -13.83 -6.54
N ASN A 49 -3.76 -13.61 -6.52
CA ASN A 49 -2.97 -13.47 -5.31
C ASN A 49 -2.46 -12.03 -5.20
N ALA A 50 -2.84 -11.32 -4.14
CA ALA A 50 -2.51 -9.91 -3.93
C ALA A 50 -1.55 -9.73 -2.75
N LEU A 51 -0.61 -8.81 -2.88
CA LEU A 51 0.31 -8.41 -1.82
C LEU A 51 0.13 -6.92 -1.50
N ASP A 52 -0.17 -6.60 -0.23
CA ASP A 52 -0.29 -5.24 0.30
C ASP A 52 0.86 -4.95 1.27
N LEU A 53 1.78 -4.09 0.87
CA LEU A 53 2.99 -3.72 1.61
C LEU A 53 2.81 -2.40 2.36
N GLY A 54 3.05 -2.41 3.68
CA GLY A 54 2.76 -1.25 4.53
C GLY A 54 1.26 -1.05 4.70
N ALA A 55 0.58 -2.16 5.01
CA ALA A 55 -0.87 -2.25 4.92
C ALA A 55 -1.63 -1.48 6.00
N ALA A 56 -1.06 -1.30 7.21
CA ALA A 56 -1.79 -0.68 8.32
C ALA A 56 -2.21 0.79 8.02
N PRO A 57 -3.41 1.17 8.43
CA PRO A 57 -4.41 0.46 9.24
C PRO A 57 -5.29 -0.52 8.44
N GLY A 58 -5.07 -0.73 7.14
CA GLY A 58 -5.72 -1.77 6.35
C GLY A 58 -6.76 -1.28 5.34
N SER A 59 -6.69 -0.03 4.91
CA SER A 59 -7.68 0.50 3.96
C SER A 59 -7.59 -0.14 2.58
N TRP A 60 -6.37 -0.38 2.07
CA TRP A 60 -6.17 -1.05 0.79
C TRP A 60 -6.45 -2.54 0.92
N THR A 61 -6.01 -3.19 2.00
CA THR A 61 -6.37 -4.58 2.31
C THR A 61 -7.89 -4.77 2.34
N LEU A 62 -8.65 -3.90 3.04
CA LEU A 62 -10.11 -4.01 3.10
C LEU A 62 -10.78 -3.78 1.75
N PHE A 63 -10.25 -2.88 0.93
CA PHE A 63 -10.73 -2.69 -0.44
C PHE A 63 -10.54 -3.96 -1.28
N LEU A 64 -9.35 -4.57 -1.21
CA LEU A 64 -9.07 -5.84 -1.89
C LEU A 64 -9.98 -6.97 -1.38
N LEU A 65 -10.18 -7.10 -0.07
CA LEU A 65 -11.10 -8.09 0.51
C LEU A 65 -12.53 -7.95 -0.03
N ARG A 66 -13.04 -6.73 -0.10
CA ARG A 66 -14.37 -6.46 -0.65
C ARG A 66 -14.47 -6.73 -2.14
N LYS A 67 -13.43 -6.35 -2.89
CA LYS A 67 -13.36 -6.58 -4.34
C LYS A 67 -13.27 -8.09 -4.64
N PHE A 68 -12.50 -8.82 -3.85
CA PHE A 68 -12.30 -10.26 -4.01
C PHE A 68 -13.50 -11.09 -3.54
N ASN A 69 -14.30 -10.56 -2.62
CA ASN A 69 -15.54 -11.19 -2.13
C ASN A 69 -15.38 -12.67 -1.75
N GLY A 70 -14.30 -12.98 -1.03
CA GLY A 70 -13.96 -14.33 -0.57
C GLY A 70 -13.20 -15.19 -1.60
N GLU A 71 -13.04 -14.72 -2.83
CA GLU A 71 -12.19 -15.40 -3.82
C GLU A 71 -10.73 -14.97 -3.71
N GLY A 72 -9.83 -15.69 -4.38
CA GLY A 72 -8.39 -15.37 -4.38
C GLY A 72 -7.77 -15.35 -2.98
N HIS A 73 -6.61 -14.76 -2.87
CA HIS A 73 -5.89 -14.66 -1.59
C HIS A 73 -5.19 -13.30 -1.46
N ILE A 74 -5.18 -12.74 -0.27
CA ILE A 74 -4.54 -11.47 0.03
C ILE A 74 -3.51 -11.69 1.14
N VAL A 75 -2.28 -11.28 0.88
CA VAL A 75 -1.22 -11.20 1.87
C VAL A 75 -0.96 -9.74 2.18
N SER A 76 -1.03 -9.36 3.44
CA SER A 76 -0.76 -8.01 3.92
C SER A 76 0.34 -8.02 4.95
N CYS A 77 1.24 -7.04 4.89
CA CYS A 77 2.34 -6.92 5.85
C CYS A 77 2.51 -5.49 6.33
N ASP A 78 2.69 -5.32 7.65
CA ASP A 78 3.02 -4.04 8.29
C ASP A 78 3.68 -4.28 9.66
N LEU A 79 4.38 -3.27 10.17
CA LEU A 79 4.90 -3.25 11.54
C LEU A 79 3.76 -3.17 12.58
N ASN A 80 2.67 -2.49 12.23
CA ASN A 80 1.51 -2.25 13.08
C ASN A 80 0.38 -3.20 12.71
N GLU A 81 -0.52 -3.47 13.66
CA GLU A 81 -1.70 -4.28 13.44
C GLU A 81 -2.70 -3.61 12.49
N LEU A 82 -3.45 -4.42 11.79
CA LEU A 82 -4.61 -3.96 11.01
C LEU A 82 -5.76 -3.55 11.93
N ALA A 83 -6.62 -2.66 11.47
CA ALA A 83 -7.84 -2.31 12.18
C ALA A 83 -8.73 -3.56 12.37
N LYS A 84 -9.44 -3.65 13.51
CA LYS A 84 -10.21 -4.84 13.93
C LYS A 84 -11.25 -5.33 12.91
N ASN A 85 -11.73 -4.45 12.06
CA ASN A 85 -12.70 -4.75 11.00
C ASN A 85 -12.07 -5.21 9.69
N VAL A 86 -10.72 -5.19 9.59
CA VAL A 86 -9.98 -5.69 8.41
C VAL A 86 -9.68 -7.16 8.63
N LYS A 87 -10.57 -8.02 8.19
CA LYS A 87 -10.46 -9.48 8.36
C LYS A 87 -11.24 -10.21 7.26
N GLY A 88 -10.79 -11.39 6.90
CA GLY A 88 -11.42 -12.27 5.91
C GLY A 88 -10.72 -13.63 5.90
N ASP A 89 -11.42 -14.68 5.49
CA ASP A 89 -10.87 -16.05 5.45
C ASP A 89 -9.78 -16.20 4.39
N ASN A 90 -9.78 -15.31 3.38
CA ASN A 90 -8.79 -15.23 2.32
C ASN A 90 -7.68 -14.19 2.58
N LEU A 91 -7.50 -13.75 3.84
CA LEU A 91 -6.44 -12.82 4.26
C LEU A 91 -5.39 -13.53 5.11
N THR A 92 -4.13 -13.37 4.74
CA THR A 92 -2.99 -13.66 5.61
C THR A 92 -2.31 -12.35 5.99
N PHE A 93 -2.36 -11.98 7.26
CA PHE A 93 -1.62 -10.83 7.79
C PHE A 93 -0.30 -11.26 8.41
N ILE A 94 0.78 -10.60 8.05
CA ILE A 94 2.13 -10.79 8.57
C ILE A 94 2.54 -9.50 9.28
N GLN A 95 2.64 -9.55 10.60
CA GLN A 95 3.18 -8.43 11.36
C GLN A 95 4.70 -8.54 11.38
N GLY A 96 5.39 -7.51 10.83
CA GLY A 96 6.84 -7.50 10.80
C GLY A 96 7.43 -6.41 9.89
N ASP A 97 8.76 -6.28 9.98
CA ASP A 97 9.52 -5.37 9.12
C ASP A 97 9.72 -5.99 7.74
N LEU A 98 9.30 -5.27 6.71
CA LEU A 98 9.47 -5.65 5.30
C LEU A 98 10.96 -5.80 4.89
N ASN A 99 11.90 -5.31 5.70
CA ASN A 99 13.33 -5.52 5.48
C ASN A 99 13.88 -6.77 6.17
N ASP A 100 13.12 -7.39 7.07
CA ASP A 100 13.51 -8.61 7.76
C ASP A 100 13.52 -9.81 6.79
N ALA A 101 14.59 -10.60 6.83
CA ALA A 101 14.76 -11.77 5.96
C ALA A 101 13.67 -12.83 6.20
N ALA A 102 13.30 -13.07 7.46
CA ALA A 102 12.26 -14.05 7.81
C ALA A 102 10.87 -13.59 7.31
N VAL A 103 10.58 -12.29 7.37
CA VAL A 103 9.35 -11.71 6.81
C VAL A 103 9.34 -11.85 5.29
N ARG A 104 10.45 -11.56 4.61
CA ARG A 104 10.60 -11.73 3.16
C ARG A 104 10.41 -13.18 2.72
N GLU A 105 11.01 -14.12 3.44
CA GLU A 105 10.87 -15.56 3.18
C GLU A 105 9.39 -15.98 3.33
N LYS A 106 8.74 -15.56 4.41
CA LYS A 106 7.31 -15.87 4.64
C LYS A 106 6.41 -15.28 3.57
N ILE A 107 6.60 -14.02 3.15
CA ILE A 107 5.85 -13.41 2.05
C ILE A 107 6.14 -14.17 0.76
N GLY A 108 7.39 -14.50 0.47
CA GLY A 108 7.79 -15.26 -0.72
C GLY A 108 7.16 -16.64 -0.80
N SER A 109 7.03 -17.35 0.33
CA SER A 109 6.40 -18.68 0.38
C SER A 109 4.90 -18.68 0.06
N LEU A 110 4.24 -17.51 0.17
CA LEU A 110 2.82 -17.31 -0.15
C LEU A 110 2.58 -16.79 -1.58
N GLY A 111 3.65 -16.45 -2.30
CA GLY A 111 3.60 -15.99 -3.68
C GLY A 111 3.57 -17.14 -4.69
N PRO A 112 3.73 -16.86 -5.99
CA PRO A 112 3.89 -15.52 -6.57
C PRO A 112 2.57 -14.74 -6.63
N TYR A 113 2.66 -13.40 -6.81
CA TYR A 113 1.54 -12.47 -6.75
C TYR A 113 1.12 -11.98 -8.14
N ASP A 114 -0.19 -11.74 -8.32
CA ASP A 114 -0.75 -11.13 -9.53
C ASP A 114 -0.76 -9.60 -9.43
N ILE A 115 -0.90 -9.08 -8.20
CA ILE A 115 -0.82 -7.65 -7.92
C ILE A 115 0.02 -7.37 -6.66
N VAL A 116 0.79 -6.30 -6.72
CA VAL A 116 1.52 -5.74 -5.56
C VAL A 116 1.09 -4.29 -5.37
N VAL A 117 0.62 -3.96 -4.18
CA VAL A 117 0.23 -2.59 -3.83
C VAL A 117 1.00 -2.11 -2.60
N SER A 118 1.26 -0.79 -2.53
CA SER A 118 1.89 -0.18 -1.36
C SER A 118 1.46 1.27 -1.17
N ASP A 119 0.76 1.56 -0.08
CA ASP A 119 0.49 2.93 0.41
C ASP A 119 1.45 3.30 1.56
N ALA A 120 2.55 2.56 1.73
CA ALA A 120 3.53 2.80 2.78
C ALA A 120 4.02 4.26 2.78
N ALA A 121 4.10 4.84 3.96
CA ALA A 121 4.58 6.19 4.16
C ALA A 121 5.57 6.22 5.34
N PRO A 122 6.68 6.95 5.23
CA PRO A 122 7.57 7.12 6.36
C PRO A 122 6.89 7.98 7.43
N LEU A 123 7.29 7.76 8.68
CA LEU A 123 7.01 8.73 9.73
C LEU A 123 7.72 10.04 9.37
N THR A 124 6.93 11.10 9.21
CA THR A 124 7.47 12.41 8.86
C THR A 124 8.21 13.02 10.07
N THR A 125 9.43 13.48 9.83
CA THR A 125 10.27 14.16 10.84
C THR A 125 10.11 15.67 10.79
N GLY A 126 9.47 16.19 9.73
CA GLY A 126 9.44 17.61 9.41
C GLY A 126 10.69 18.09 8.65
N ASN A 127 11.72 17.24 8.51
CA ASN A 127 12.88 17.52 7.69
C ASN A 127 12.65 16.94 6.28
N ARG A 128 12.45 17.82 5.32
CA ARG A 128 12.12 17.44 3.93
C ARG A 128 13.14 16.49 3.30
N ILE A 129 14.43 16.69 3.57
CA ILE A 129 15.50 15.84 3.00
C ILE A 129 15.40 14.42 3.57
N VAL A 130 15.25 14.29 4.89
CA VAL A 130 15.13 13.00 5.56
C VAL A 130 13.84 12.28 5.13
N ASP A 131 12.72 13.00 5.09
CA ASP A 131 11.43 12.44 4.76
C ASP A 131 11.39 11.97 3.28
N THR A 132 12.06 12.71 2.40
CA THR A 132 12.26 12.33 0.99
C THR A 132 13.06 11.04 0.88
N ALA A 133 14.25 10.97 1.50
CA ALA A 133 15.10 9.78 1.43
C ALA A 133 14.40 8.52 1.99
N ARG A 134 13.66 8.65 3.09
CA ARG A 134 12.87 7.55 3.64
C ARG A 134 11.74 7.10 2.71
N SER A 135 11.08 8.04 2.05
CA SER A 135 10.04 7.72 1.06
C SER A 135 10.62 6.95 -0.13
N GLU A 136 11.79 7.35 -0.62
CA GLU A 136 12.48 6.65 -1.73
C GLU A 136 12.87 5.22 -1.32
N GLN A 137 13.36 5.02 -0.11
CA GLN A 137 13.67 3.68 0.41
C GLN A 137 12.45 2.77 0.46
N LEU A 138 11.27 3.29 0.86
CA LEU A 138 10.04 2.51 0.85
C LEU A 138 9.60 2.13 -0.56
N VAL A 139 9.77 3.02 -1.51
CA VAL A 139 9.48 2.73 -2.92
C VAL A 139 10.44 1.68 -3.48
N ASP A 140 11.75 1.81 -3.21
CA ASP A 140 12.75 0.83 -3.64
C ASP A 140 12.50 -0.55 -3.04
N MET A 141 12.09 -0.60 -1.78
CA MET A 141 11.65 -1.83 -1.13
C MET A 141 10.45 -2.45 -1.85
N ALA A 142 9.41 -1.66 -2.13
CA ALA A 142 8.22 -2.15 -2.84
C ALA A 142 8.57 -2.64 -4.26
N LEU A 143 9.46 -1.96 -4.97
CA LEU A 143 9.97 -2.39 -6.27
C LEU A 143 10.78 -3.68 -6.18
N TRP A 144 11.55 -3.89 -5.11
CA TRP A 144 12.25 -5.15 -4.88
C TRP A 144 11.26 -6.31 -4.72
N TYR A 145 10.20 -6.14 -3.94
CA TYR A 145 9.15 -7.16 -3.80
C TYR A 145 8.48 -7.46 -5.14
N ALA A 146 8.13 -6.43 -5.91
CA ALA A 146 7.53 -6.61 -7.24
C ALA A 146 8.50 -7.33 -8.19
N GLY A 147 9.76 -6.93 -8.25
CA GLY A 147 10.77 -7.57 -9.12
C GLY A 147 11.07 -9.02 -8.76
N THR A 148 10.83 -9.41 -7.51
CA THR A 148 11.16 -10.75 -7.00
C THR A 148 9.96 -11.68 -6.96
N MET A 149 8.76 -11.16 -6.68
CA MET A 149 7.59 -11.96 -6.31
C MET A 149 6.35 -11.72 -7.17
N LEU A 150 6.33 -10.66 -7.99
CA LEU A 150 5.22 -10.40 -8.91
C LEU A 150 5.34 -11.31 -10.14
N LYS A 151 4.25 -11.90 -10.56
CA LYS A 151 4.18 -12.69 -11.81
C LYS A 151 4.45 -11.79 -13.02
N THR A 152 5.01 -12.37 -14.08
CA THR A 152 5.06 -11.70 -15.39
C THR A 152 3.65 -11.34 -15.84
N GLY A 153 3.44 -10.08 -16.24
CA GLY A 153 2.12 -9.54 -16.58
C GLY A 153 1.30 -9.09 -15.38
N GLY A 154 1.85 -9.17 -14.17
CA GLY A 154 1.20 -8.65 -12.96
C GLY A 154 1.25 -7.13 -12.85
N ASN A 155 0.38 -6.58 -12.02
CA ASN A 155 0.21 -5.14 -11.82
C ASN A 155 0.83 -4.64 -10.50
N MET A 156 1.35 -3.41 -10.51
CA MET A 156 1.86 -2.76 -9.32
C MET A 156 1.31 -1.34 -9.16
N ALA A 157 0.89 -0.99 -7.93
CA ALA A 157 0.60 0.38 -7.55
C ALA A 157 1.38 0.75 -6.28
N VAL A 158 2.15 1.82 -6.35
CA VAL A 158 2.95 2.30 -5.22
C VAL A 158 2.75 3.80 -5.03
N LYS A 159 2.54 4.20 -3.75
CA LYS A 159 2.49 5.61 -3.40
C LYS A 159 3.88 6.23 -3.44
N ILE A 160 3.98 7.41 -4.06
CA ILE A 160 5.19 8.24 -4.05
C ILE A 160 4.89 9.60 -3.47
N PHE A 161 5.87 10.21 -2.79
CA PHE A 161 5.82 11.62 -2.45
C PHE A 161 6.32 12.48 -3.62
N GLN A 162 5.69 13.63 -3.82
CA GLN A 162 6.14 14.60 -4.84
C GLN A 162 7.33 15.39 -4.32
N ASN A 163 8.54 14.92 -4.61
CA ASN A 163 9.81 15.47 -4.13
C ASN A 163 10.84 15.79 -5.23
N GLY A 164 10.44 15.63 -6.50
CA GLY A 164 11.32 15.84 -7.66
C GLY A 164 11.94 14.56 -8.24
N SER A 165 11.92 13.42 -7.52
CA SER A 165 12.48 12.15 -8.03
C SER A 165 11.50 11.32 -8.88
N GLN A 166 10.28 11.80 -9.09
CA GLN A 166 9.22 11.03 -9.78
C GLN A 166 9.62 10.56 -11.17
N GLN A 167 10.35 11.38 -11.93
CA GLN A 167 10.76 11.02 -13.31
C GLN A 167 11.78 9.87 -13.31
N ALA A 168 12.78 9.91 -12.42
CA ALA A 168 13.76 8.84 -12.28
C ALA A 168 13.09 7.52 -11.86
N LEU A 169 12.15 7.59 -10.93
CA LEU A 169 11.37 6.44 -10.48
C LEU A 169 10.51 5.86 -11.61
N LEU A 170 9.79 6.72 -12.36
CA LEU A 170 9.01 6.27 -13.52
C LEU A 170 9.89 5.61 -14.58
N GLN A 171 11.09 6.13 -14.81
CA GLN A 171 12.04 5.52 -15.75
C GLN A 171 12.50 4.14 -15.26
N LYS A 172 12.80 3.99 -13.96
CA LYS A 172 13.11 2.70 -13.34
C LYS A 172 11.95 1.71 -13.51
N MET A 173 10.72 2.13 -13.24
CA MET A 173 9.53 1.30 -13.43
C MET A 173 9.30 0.91 -14.89
N ARG A 174 9.55 1.79 -15.85
CA ARG A 174 9.47 1.46 -17.29
C ARG A 174 10.48 0.41 -17.75
N GLY A 175 11.57 0.24 -17.01
CA GLY A 175 12.52 -0.85 -17.22
C GLY A 175 12.05 -2.20 -16.65
N MET A 176 11.05 -2.19 -15.75
CA MET A 176 10.52 -3.39 -15.09
C MET A 176 9.15 -3.81 -15.62
N PHE A 177 8.33 -2.87 -16.10
CA PHE A 177 6.95 -3.08 -16.50
C PHE A 177 6.73 -2.65 -17.96
N GLU A 178 5.79 -3.29 -18.63
CA GLU A 178 5.39 -2.92 -19.99
C GLU A 178 4.91 -1.46 -20.08
N SER A 179 4.23 -0.98 -19.05
CA SER A 179 3.87 0.43 -18.92
C SER A 179 3.98 0.93 -17.48
N ALA A 180 4.42 2.16 -17.29
CA ALA A 180 4.40 2.84 -16.00
C ALA A 180 3.91 4.28 -16.16
N LYS A 181 2.93 4.66 -15.32
CA LYS A 181 2.29 5.97 -15.36
C LYS A 181 2.24 6.59 -13.96
N GLY A 182 2.55 7.88 -13.85
CA GLY A 182 2.22 8.65 -12.65
C GLY A 182 0.74 9.03 -12.67
N PHE A 183 0.06 8.81 -11.55
CA PHE A 183 -1.34 9.17 -11.36
C PHE A 183 -1.50 9.95 -10.06
N LYS A 184 -2.29 11.02 -10.11
CA LYS A 184 -2.67 11.80 -8.93
C LYS A 184 -4.18 11.65 -8.77
N PRO A 185 -4.61 10.81 -7.80
CA PRO A 185 -6.01 10.66 -7.46
C PRO A 185 -6.57 11.91 -6.78
#